data_17e5bd457b68210bb2bf613eabc7bf00
#
_entry.id   17e5bd457b68210bb2bf613eabc7bf00
#
_cell.length_a   1.000
_cell.length_b   1.000
_cell.length_c   1.000
_cell.angle_alpha   90.00
_cell.angle_beta   90.00
_cell.angle_gamma   90.00
#
_symmetry.space_group_name_H-M   'P 1'
#
loop_
_entity.id
_entity.type
_entity.pdbx_description
1 polymer ?
#
loop_
_entity_poly.entity_id
_entity_poly.type
_entity_poly.pdbx_seq_one_letter_code
_entity_poly.pdbx_strand_id
1 'polypeptide(L)'
;MKILRITVNGLPLFKQELDLLFYTQQRVSEDDKEKLYKIEPNYYLHTACAFIGINASGKTSVLKVINLALNILRNEPINHVESRNILGGCENASFKICFFDNKRNICCLETVVKSKKAKAGGYVYSIVEEKLWEKPVSSVKSKKYLTDFSGLRPIAARNTDEAYLPDDVSFIIAHNKKTNDRIDVFSLLSYTNINVLPFTDDIPLEVITFLDPTIEKLCFEKIEDKALIHLKFKGEEELILNNAVELEQYLSSGTIKGIITFSMVKEVLASGGYLLIDELENHFNKEIVVTLMRFFMDSSLNKSGSTLIFTTHYSELLDEYDRNDAIYIVRNRNGITAENLSYILKRNDIKKSDAYQSGFLEGTTPAYEAYMRLKKNLAASLK
;
A
#
# COMPACT_ATOMS: atom_id res chain seq x y z
N MET A 1 1.98 13.92 -7.34
CA MET A 1 0.79 13.19 -7.89
C MET A 1 -0.04 12.58 -6.78
N LYS A 2 -1.38 12.49 -6.95
CA LYS A 2 -2.28 11.80 -6.01
C LYS A 2 -3.15 10.81 -6.77
N ILE A 3 -3.09 9.53 -6.37
CA ILE A 3 -3.87 8.46 -7.02
C ILE A 3 -5.36 8.62 -6.72
N LEU A 4 -6.19 8.45 -7.73
CA LEU A 4 -7.65 8.47 -7.63
C LEU A 4 -8.23 7.06 -7.79
N ARG A 5 -7.75 6.30 -8.79
CA ARG A 5 -8.27 4.97 -9.10
C ARG A 5 -7.21 4.12 -9.76
N ILE A 6 -7.16 2.86 -9.39
CA ILE A 6 -6.39 1.82 -10.08
C ILE A 6 -7.35 0.74 -10.52
N THR A 7 -7.43 0.49 -11.82
CA THR A 7 -8.21 -0.61 -12.39
C THR A 7 -7.27 -1.54 -13.13
N VAL A 8 -7.35 -2.85 -12.87
CA VAL A 8 -6.43 -3.83 -13.47
C VAL A 8 -7.19 -5.05 -13.98
N ASN A 9 -6.83 -5.50 -15.18
CA ASN A 9 -7.38 -6.69 -15.84
C ASN A 9 -6.25 -7.59 -16.37
N GLY A 10 -6.56 -8.88 -16.57
CA GLY A 10 -5.65 -9.81 -17.25
C GLY A 10 -4.54 -10.39 -16.38
N LEU A 11 -4.60 -10.21 -15.04
CA LEU A 11 -3.67 -10.84 -14.12
C LEU A 11 -4.07 -12.30 -13.81
N PRO A 12 -3.12 -13.26 -13.76
CA PRO A 12 -3.42 -14.69 -13.59
C PRO A 12 -4.21 -15.04 -12.32
N LEU A 13 -3.94 -14.34 -11.21
CA LEU A 13 -4.60 -14.58 -9.91
C LEU A 13 -5.97 -13.91 -9.79
N PHE A 14 -6.30 -12.98 -10.68
CA PHE A 14 -7.52 -12.18 -10.65
C PHE A 14 -8.39 -12.57 -11.84
N LYS A 15 -9.51 -13.26 -11.58
CA LYS A 15 -10.45 -13.69 -12.65
C LYS A 15 -11.38 -12.60 -13.13
N GLN A 16 -11.48 -11.54 -12.35
CA GLN A 16 -12.30 -10.36 -12.64
C GLN A 16 -11.43 -9.11 -12.55
N GLU A 17 -11.95 -8.01 -13.06
CA GLU A 17 -11.35 -6.71 -12.92
C GLU A 17 -11.15 -6.36 -11.44
N LEU A 18 -9.94 -5.94 -11.09
CA LEU A 18 -9.65 -5.33 -9.80
C LEU A 18 -9.85 -3.81 -9.93
N ASP A 19 -10.75 -3.24 -9.13
CA ASP A 19 -11.07 -1.82 -9.14
C ASP A 19 -10.92 -1.20 -7.75
N LEU A 20 -9.95 -0.30 -7.60
CA LEU A 20 -9.57 0.31 -6.34
C LEU A 20 -9.70 1.83 -6.42
N LEU A 21 -10.48 2.40 -5.52
CA LEU A 21 -10.76 3.83 -5.41
C LEU A 21 -10.06 4.41 -4.17
N PHE A 22 -9.34 5.50 -4.36
CA PHE A 22 -8.58 6.17 -3.29
C PHE A 22 -9.20 7.51 -2.89
N TYR A 23 -10.33 7.89 -3.49
CA TYR A 23 -11.11 9.08 -3.16
C TYR A 23 -12.47 8.71 -2.54
N THR A 24 -13.01 9.62 -1.76
CA THR A 24 -14.25 9.37 -1.01
C THR A 24 -15.44 9.14 -1.94
N GLN A 25 -16.14 8.02 -1.75
CA GLN A 25 -17.38 7.71 -2.47
C GLN A 25 -18.60 8.26 -1.73
N GLN A 26 -18.63 8.10 -0.43
CA GLN A 26 -19.70 8.57 0.44
C GLN A 26 -19.63 10.11 0.64
N ARG A 27 -20.73 10.69 1.13
CA ARG A 27 -20.75 12.10 1.51
C ARG A 27 -19.73 12.34 2.63
N VAL A 28 -19.02 13.46 2.57
CA VAL A 28 -18.04 13.88 3.58
C VAL A 28 -18.73 14.83 4.55
N SER A 29 -18.71 14.51 5.85
CA SER A 29 -19.16 15.37 6.94
C SER A 29 -18.08 16.38 7.32
N GLU A 30 -18.36 17.31 8.22
CA GLU A 30 -17.34 18.24 8.72
C GLU A 30 -16.25 17.47 9.51
N ASP A 31 -16.66 16.50 10.35
CA ASP A 31 -15.76 15.69 11.17
C ASP A 31 -14.82 14.79 10.31
N ASP A 32 -15.35 14.30 9.17
CA ASP A 32 -14.55 13.52 8.23
C ASP A 32 -13.36 14.31 7.64
N LYS A 33 -13.51 15.64 7.49
CA LYS A 33 -12.50 16.48 6.81
C LYS A 33 -11.16 16.49 7.53
N GLU A 34 -11.17 16.33 8.85
CA GLU A 34 -9.94 16.28 9.64
C GLU A 34 -9.09 15.01 9.37
N LYS A 35 -9.75 13.95 8.86
CA LYS A 35 -9.12 12.65 8.56
C LYS A 35 -8.84 12.42 7.07
N LEU A 36 -9.16 13.39 6.22
CA LEU A 36 -9.08 13.27 4.77
C LEU A 36 -8.19 14.35 4.16
N TYR A 37 -7.58 14.04 3.04
CA TYR A 37 -6.83 15.04 2.27
C TYR A 37 -7.71 15.69 1.19
N LYS A 38 -7.87 17.00 1.26
CA LYS A 38 -8.66 17.78 0.31
C LYS A 38 -7.84 18.11 -0.93
N ILE A 39 -8.28 17.65 -2.10
CA ILE A 39 -7.66 18.03 -3.40
C ILE A 39 -8.43 19.19 -4.07
N GLU A 40 -9.76 19.23 -3.90
CA GLU A 40 -10.66 20.25 -4.43
C GLU A 40 -11.86 20.44 -3.47
N PRO A 41 -12.66 21.49 -3.60
CA PRO A 41 -13.75 21.77 -2.66
C PRO A 41 -14.66 20.58 -2.35
N ASN A 42 -14.90 19.70 -3.35
CA ASN A 42 -15.83 18.58 -3.25
C ASN A 42 -15.14 17.21 -3.34
N TYR A 43 -13.80 17.17 -3.47
CA TYR A 43 -13.05 15.93 -3.68
C TYR A 43 -11.99 15.75 -2.59
N TYR A 44 -12.08 14.60 -1.92
CA TYR A 44 -11.22 14.23 -0.82
C TYR A 44 -10.62 12.84 -1.07
N LEU A 45 -9.37 12.66 -0.67
CA LEU A 45 -8.68 11.38 -0.71
C LEU A 45 -8.62 10.75 0.68
N HIS A 46 -8.62 9.42 0.68
CA HIS A 46 -8.30 8.65 1.86
C HIS A 46 -6.81 8.73 2.16
N THR A 47 -6.48 8.97 3.41
CA THR A 47 -5.09 9.03 3.89
C THR A 47 -4.64 7.70 4.51
N ALA A 48 -5.58 6.78 4.76
CA ALA A 48 -5.32 5.41 5.13
C ALA A 48 -6.32 4.48 4.43
N CYS A 49 -5.84 3.41 3.78
CA CYS A 49 -6.66 2.42 3.10
C CYS A 49 -6.32 1.02 3.63
N ALA A 50 -7.32 0.32 4.16
CA ALA A 50 -7.18 -1.00 4.73
C ALA A 50 -7.69 -2.11 3.80
N PHE A 51 -6.91 -3.17 3.63
CA PHE A 51 -7.27 -4.39 2.91
C PHE A 51 -7.33 -5.55 3.90
N ILE A 52 -8.53 -6.04 4.20
CA ILE A 52 -8.74 -7.11 5.18
C ILE A 52 -9.27 -8.37 4.51
N GLY A 53 -8.88 -9.51 5.05
CA GLY A 53 -9.34 -10.84 4.61
C GLY A 53 -8.67 -11.95 5.40
N ILE A 54 -9.20 -13.14 5.33
CA ILE A 54 -8.61 -14.32 5.95
C ILE A 54 -7.27 -14.70 5.31
N ASN A 55 -6.55 -15.65 5.93
CA ASN A 55 -5.32 -16.18 5.34
C ASN A 55 -5.59 -16.71 3.92
N ALA A 56 -4.62 -16.52 3.02
CA ALA A 56 -4.70 -16.90 1.60
C ALA A 56 -5.84 -16.21 0.81
N SER A 57 -6.46 -15.16 1.31
CA SER A 57 -7.45 -14.37 0.57
C SER A 57 -6.86 -13.54 -0.58
N GLY A 58 -5.53 -13.34 -0.62
CA GLY A 58 -4.84 -12.59 -1.66
C GLY A 58 -4.53 -11.13 -1.32
N LYS A 59 -4.56 -10.73 -0.04
CA LYS A 59 -4.22 -9.37 0.42
C LYS A 59 -2.87 -8.88 -0.09
N THR A 60 -1.81 -9.66 0.13
CA THR A 60 -0.46 -9.38 -0.38
C THR A 60 -0.45 -9.22 -1.90
N SER A 61 -1.26 -10.02 -2.63
CA SER A 61 -1.36 -9.92 -4.09
C SER A 61 -1.99 -8.60 -4.53
N VAL A 62 -3.04 -8.14 -3.85
CA VAL A 62 -3.64 -6.82 -4.09
C VAL A 62 -2.62 -5.71 -3.83
N LEU A 63 -1.87 -5.79 -2.71
CA LEU A 63 -0.86 -4.80 -2.37
C LEU A 63 0.28 -4.78 -3.40
N LYS A 64 0.69 -5.94 -3.94
CA LYS A 64 1.66 -6.04 -5.05
C LYS A 64 1.15 -5.36 -6.33
N VAL A 65 -0.13 -5.48 -6.65
CA VAL A 65 -0.75 -4.78 -7.79
C VAL A 65 -0.67 -3.27 -7.59
N ILE A 66 -1.01 -2.78 -6.41
CA ILE A 66 -0.93 -1.35 -6.08
C ILE A 66 0.52 -0.87 -6.18
N ASN A 67 1.47 -1.60 -5.58
CA ASN A 67 2.89 -1.27 -5.65
C ASN A 67 3.40 -1.19 -7.10
N LEU A 68 3.02 -2.15 -7.94
CA LEU A 68 3.41 -2.14 -9.37
C LEU A 68 2.82 -0.92 -10.10
N ALA A 69 1.53 -0.62 -9.89
CA ALA A 69 0.88 0.53 -10.50
C ALA A 69 1.54 1.87 -10.10
N LEU A 70 1.89 2.03 -8.81
CA LEU A 70 2.59 3.21 -8.31
C LEU A 70 4.00 3.34 -8.91
N ASN A 71 4.72 2.22 -9.08
CA ASN A 71 6.06 2.23 -9.66
C ASN A 71 6.04 2.48 -11.18
N ILE A 72 5.00 2.08 -11.91
CA ILE A 72 4.78 2.51 -13.31
C ILE A 72 4.73 4.04 -13.40
N LEU A 73 3.96 4.69 -12.51
CA LEU A 73 3.90 6.17 -12.46
C LEU A 73 5.20 6.81 -12.00
N ARG A 74 5.99 6.11 -11.18
CA ARG A 74 7.31 6.56 -10.71
C ARG A 74 8.39 6.45 -11.77
N ASN A 75 8.08 5.86 -12.93
CA ASN A 75 8.99 5.58 -14.05
C ASN A 75 10.02 4.48 -13.77
N GLU A 76 9.75 3.59 -12.82
CA GLU A 76 10.61 2.45 -12.58
C GLU A 76 10.43 1.42 -13.72
N PRO A 77 11.51 0.86 -14.26
CA PRO A 77 11.41 -0.24 -15.21
C PRO A 77 10.66 -1.42 -14.59
N ILE A 78 9.61 -1.92 -15.26
CA ILE A 78 8.75 -3.00 -14.71
C ILE A 78 9.58 -4.21 -14.28
N ASN A 79 10.63 -4.55 -15.05
CA ASN A 79 11.50 -5.69 -14.74
C ASN A 79 12.35 -5.50 -13.48
N HIS A 80 12.48 -4.29 -12.96
CA HIS A 80 13.20 -4.00 -11.71
C HIS A 80 12.26 -3.90 -10.50
N VAL A 81 10.95 -3.74 -10.73
CA VAL A 81 9.98 -3.67 -9.62
C VAL A 81 9.88 -5.01 -8.92
N GLU A 82 10.04 -5.03 -7.61
CA GLU A 82 9.98 -6.24 -6.79
C GLU A 82 8.66 -7.00 -6.95
N SER A 83 7.54 -6.27 -6.98
CA SER A 83 6.19 -6.85 -7.09
C SER A 83 5.83 -7.33 -8.51
N ARG A 84 6.73 -7.25 -9.51
CA ARG A 84 6.46 -7.68 -10.90
C ARG A 84 6.00 -9.13 -11.04
N ASN A 85 6.31 -9.98 -10.05
CA ASN A 85 5.90 -11.38 -10.05
C ASN A 85 4.38 -11.57 -10.06
N ILE A 86 3.59 -10.54 -9.69
CA ILE A 86 2.13 -10.57 -9.80
C ILE A 86 1.63 -10.70 -11.24
N LEU A 87 2.42 -10.25 -12.20
CA LEU A 87 2.13 -10.36 -13.63
C LEU A 87 2.16 -11.82 -14.11
N GLY A 88 3.01 -12.67 -13.48
CA GLY A 88 3.17 -14.07 -13.88
C GLY A 88 3.40 -14.21 -15.38
N GLY A 89 2.78 -15.21 -16.01
CA GLY A 89 2.81 -15.41 -17.45
C GLY A 89 1.62 -14.76 -18.17
N CYS A 90 1.27 -13.51 -17.84
CA CYS A 90 0.13 -12.82 -18.46
C CYS A 90 0.32 -12.65 -19.97
N GLU A 91 -0.72 -12.87 -20.77
CA GLU A 91 -0.70 -12.54 -22.20
C GLU A 91 -0.81 -11.03 -22.41
N ASN A 92 -1.77 -10.40 -21.72
CA ASN A 92 -1.95 -8.96 -21.69
C ASN A 92 -2.54 -8.57 -20.32
N ALA A 93 -1.76 -7.84 -19.52
CA ALA A 93 -2.25 -7.24 -18.29
C ALA A 93 -2.45 -5.73 -18.52
N SER A 94 -3.67 -5.24 -18.33
CA SER A 94 -4.00 -3.83 -18.50
C SER A 94 -4.10 -3.14 -17.16
N PHE A 95 -3.36 -2.04 -16.99
CA PHE A 95 -3.39 -1.14 -15.84
C PHE A 95 -3.96 0.20 -16.29
N LYS A 96 -5.06 0.61 -15.69
CA LYS A 96 -5.63 1.95 -15.86
C LYS A 96 -5.50 2.70 -14.55
N ILE A 97 -4.64 3.72 -14.52
CA ILE A 97 -4.26 4.46 -13.32
C ILE A 97 -4.69 5.90 -13.50
N CYS A 98 -5.71 6.33 -12.74
CA CYS A 98 -6.16 7.71 -12.74
C CYS A 98 -5.56 8.45 -11.55
N PHE A 99 -5.04 9.65 -11.78
CA PHE A 99 -4.36 10.45 -10.76
C PHE A 99 -4.60 11.96 -10.95
N PHE A 100 -4.38 12.70 -9.90
CA PHE A 100 -4.42 14.15 -9.87
C PHE A 100 -2.99 14.69 -9.92
N ASP A 101 -2.71 15.60 -10.86
CA ASP A 101 -1.40 16.17 -11.09
C ASP A 101 -1.18 17.52 -10.35
N ASN A 102 0.04 18.05 -10.38
CA ASN A 102 0.37 19.34 -9.77
C ASN A 102 -0.22 20.54 -10.52
N LYS A 103 -0.70 20.35 -11.74
CA LYS A 103 -1.35 21.40 -12.56
C LYS A 103 -2.86 21.43 -12.39
N ARG A 104 -3.39 20.68 -11.42
CA ARG A 104 -4.84 20.54 -11.14
C ARG A 104 -5.61 19.87 -12.27
N ASN A 105 -4.96 18.96 -12.99
CA ASN A 105 -5.62 18.09 -13.95
C ASN A 105 -5.86 16.70 -13.34
N ILE A 106 -6.88 16.05 -13.88
CA ILE A 106 -7.09 14.63 -13.68
C ILE A 106 -6.54 13.94 -14.90
N CYS A 107 -5.55 13.09 -14.68
CA CYS A 107 -4.90 12.30 -15.71
C CYS A 107 -5.31 10.83 -15.59
N CYS A 108 -5.28 10.10 -16.69
CA CYS A 108 -5.48 8.66 -16.70
C CYS A 108 -4.45 8.03 -17.64
N LEU A 109 -3.58 7.20 -17.08
CA LEU A 109 -2.63 6.38 -17.82
C LEU A 109 -3.22 4.98 -17.98
N GLU A 110 -3.28 4.50 -19.19
CA GLU A 110 -3.60 3.09 -19.50
C GLU A 110 -2.37 2.43 -20.11
N THR A 111 -1.88 1.37 -19.45
CA THR A 111 -0.66 0.66 -19.80
C THR A 111 -0.97 -0.81 -19.97
N VAL A 112 -0.65 -1.40 -21.12
CA VAL A 112 -0.79 -2.83 -21.38
C VAL A 112 0.58 -3.49 -21.34
N VAL A 113 0.72 -4.45 -20.43
CA VAL A 113 1.96 -5.20 -20.19
C VAL A 113 1.82 -6.61 -20.71
N LYS A 114 2.82 -7.09 -21.43
CA LYS A 114 2.94 -8.45 -21.95
C LYS A 114 4.13 -9.18 -21.35
N SER A 115 3.97 -10.47 -21.08
CA SER A 115 5.07 -11.31 -20.61
C SER A 115 5.67 -12.13 -21.74
N LYS A 116 6.97 -12.39 -21.64
CA LYS A 116 7.71 -13.32 -22.48
C LYS A 116 8.56 -14.22 -21.61
N LYS A 117 8.58 -15.53 -21.87
CA LYS A 117 9.47 -16.46 -21.17
C LYS A 117 10.92 -16.12 -21.45
N ALA A 118 11.72 -15.96 -20.42
CA ALA A 118 13.14 -15.74 -20.53
C ALA A 118 13.90 -17.07 -20.76
N LYS A 119 15.03 -17.04 -21.49
CA LYS A 119 15.86 -18.23 -21.73
C LYS A 119 16.42 -18.84 -20.46
N ALA A 120 16.69 -18.03 -19.45
CA ALA A 120 17.18 -18.44 -18.13
C ALA A 120 16.09 -18.90 -17.15
N GLY A 121 14.83 -18.98 -17.60
CA GLY A 121 13.67 -19.23 -16.76
C GLY A 121 12.99 -17.95 -16.27
N GLY A 122 11.71 -18.07 -15.86
CA GLY A 122 10.92 -16.91 -15.46
C GLY A 122 10.34 -16.11 -16.63
N TYR A 123 10.00 -14.85 -16.36
CA TYR A 123 9.38 -13.96 -17.33
C TYR A 123 10.08 -12.60 -17.39
N VAL A 124 10.11 -12.02 -18.59
CA VAL A 124 10.47 -10.62 -18.85
C VAL A 124 9.20 -9.92 -19.33
N TYR A 125 9.00 -8.68 -18.93
CA TYR A 125 7.81 -7.91 -19.20
C TYR A 125 8.13 -6.72 -20.09
N SER A 126 7.21 -6.42 -21.01
CA SER A 126 7.29 -5.25 -21.88
C SER A 126 5.94 -4.54 -21.95
N ILE A 127 5.97 -3.24 -22.10
CA ILE A 127 4.81 -2.39 -22.34
C ILE A 127 4.55 -2.37 -23.84
N VAL A 128 3.40 -2.88 -24.26
CA VAL A 128 3.02 -2.98 -25.68
C VAL A 128 2.12 -1.85 -26.14
N GLU A 129 1.29 -1.32 -25.24
CA GLU A 129 0.43 -0.17 -25.50
C GLU A 129 0.44 0.74 -24.27
N GLU A 130 0.43 2.04 -24.53
CA GLU A 130 0.21 3.07 -23.51
C GLU A 130 -0.54 4.24 -24.10
N LYS A 131 -1.46 4.79 -23.30
CA LYS A 131 -2.23 5.99 -23.64
C LYS A 131 -2.39 6.85 -22.39
N LEU A 132 -2.31 8.17 -22.56
CA LEU A 132 -2.51 9.15 -21.52
C LEU A 132 -3.64 10.10 -21.90
N TRP A 133 -4.59 10.26 -21.00
CA TRP A 133 -5.66 11.26 -21.07
C TRP A 133 -5.47 12.29 -19.97
N GLU A 134 -5.93 13.50 -20.24
CA GLU A 134 -5.91 14.62 -19.30
C GLU A 134 -7.18 15.44 -19.44
N LYS A 135 -7.68 15.93 -18.30
CA LYS A 135 -8.78 16.91 -18.25
C LYS A 135 -8.62 17.80 -17.02
N PRO A 136 -8.97 19.10 -17.10
CA PRO A 136 -8.92 19.97 -15.94
C PRO A 136 -9.98 19.54 -14.92
N VAL A 137 -9.63 19.56 -13.63
CA VAL A 137 -10.56 19.20 -12.54
C VAL A 137 -11.81 20.09 -12.54
N SER A 138 -11.68 21.34 -12.96
CA SER A 138 -12.81 22.28 -13.10
C SER A 138 -13.89 21.83 -14.08
N SER A 139 -13.57 20.94 -15.03
CA SER A 139 -14.53 20.37 -15.96
C SER A 139 -15.41 19.27 -15.35
N VAL A 140 -15.04 18.77 -14.16
CA VAL A 140 -15.71 17.64 -13.51
C VAL A 140 -16.88 18.13 -12.65
N LYS A 141 -18.09 17.78 -13.05
CA LYS A 141 -19.32 18.22 -12.36
C LYS A 141 -19.71 17.37 -11.14
N SER A 142 -19.27 16.11 -11.10
CA SER A 142 -19.58 15.20 -10.00
C SER A 142 -18.55 14.08 -9.86
N LYS A 143 -18.50 13.41 -8.70
CA LYS A 143 -17.60 12.30 -8.39
C LYS A 143 -17.67 11.17 -9.44
N LYS A 144 -18.85 10.90 -10.00
CA LYS A 144 -19.06 9.88 -11.04
C LYS A 144 -18.17 10.10 -12.27
N TYR A 145 -17.95 11.37 -12.63
CA TYR A 145 -17.16 11.72 -13.82
C TYR A 145 -15.68 11.98 -13.50
N LEU A 146 -15.26 11.82 -12.25
CA LEU A 146 -13.89 12.11 -11.83
C LEU A 146 -12.88 11.27 -12.62
N THR A 147 -13.13 9.97 -12.76
CA THR A 147 -12.25 9.02 -13.46
C THR A 147 -12.85 8.51 -14.79
N ASP A 148 -13.88 9.19 -15.31
CA ASP A 148 -14.47 8.88 -16.60
C ASP A 148 -13.81 9.71 -17.70
N PHE A 149 -13.18 9.06 -18.66
CA PHE A 149 -12.52 9.65 -19.84
C PHE A 149 -13.19 9.23 -21.15
N SER A 150 -14.39 8.63 -21.06
CA SER A 150 -15.17 8.25 -22.25
C SER A 150 -15.43 9.47 -23.13
N GLY A 151 -15.21 9.30 -24.43
CA GLY A 151 -15.37 10.39 -25.41
C GLY A 151 -14.21 11.40 -25.50
N LEU A 152 -13.19 11.30 -24.64
CA LEU A 152 -11.98 12.11 -24.74
C LEU A 152 -10.92 11.41 -25.61
N ARG A 153 -10.16 12.20 -26.37
CA ARG A 153 -9.00 11.68 -27.10
C ARG A 153 -7.78 11.66 -26.17
N PRO A 154 -6.90 10.64 -26.28
CA PRO A 154 -5.65 10.64 -25.55
C PRO A 154 -4.78 11.81 -25.98
N ILE A 155 -4.08 12.44 -25.04
CA ILE A 155 -3.12 13.52 -25.30
C ILE A 155 -1.76 12.99 -25.74
N ALA A 156 -1.46 11.73 -25.40
CA ALA A 156 -0.26 11.01 -25.81
C ALA A 156 -0.57 9.51 -25.90
N ALA A 157 0.14 8.83 -26.80
CA ALA A 157 0.12 7.38 -26.93
C ALA A 157 1.55 6.89 -27.22
N ARG A 158 1.88 5.68 -26.75
CA ARG A 158 3.17 5.04 -27.00
C ARG A 158 3.30 4.79 -28.50
N ASN A 159 4.38 5.29 -29.09
CA ASN A 159 4.74 4.98 -30.47
C ASN A 159 5.76 3.84 -30.47
N THR A 160 5.52 2.78 -31.23
CA THR A 160 6.42 1.63 -31.34
C THR A 160 7.78 1.96 -31.96
N ASP A 161 7.89 3.12 -32.62
CA ASP A 161 9.11 3.59 -33.28
C ASP A 161 10.00 4.48 -32.40
N GLU A 162 9.64 4.69 -31.11
CA GLU A 162 10.47 5.44 -30.16
C GLU A 162 11.67 4.61 -29.70
N ALA A 163 12.74 4.60 -30.49
CA ALA A 163 13.99 3.84 -30.24
C ALA A 163 14.73 4.20 -28.93
N TYR A 164 14.32 5.24 -28.22
CA TYR A 164 15.03 5.74 -27.03
C TYR A 164 14.36 5.40 -25.71
N LEU A 165 13.14 4.85 -25.70
CA LEU A 165 12.44 4.45 -24.48
C LEU A 165 12.49 2.93 -24.33
N PRO A 166 13.09 2.39 -23.24
CA PRO A 166 13.09 0.95 -22.98
C PRO A 166 11.67 0.36 -22.96
N ASP A 167 11.54 -0.88 -23.41
CA ASP A 167 10.23 -1.54 -23.55
C ASP A 167 9.50 -1.74 -22.20
N ASP A 168 10.20 -1.70 -21.09
CA ASP A 168 9.66 -1.90 -19.75
C ASP A 168 9.53 -0.60 -18.94
N VAL A 169 9.78 0.56 -19.55
CA VAL A 169 9.63 1.89 -18.93
C VAL A 169 8.42 2.60 -19.52
N SER A 170 7.56 3.15 -18.65
CA SER A 170 6.40 3.93 -19.07
C SER A 170 6.80 5.28 -19.69
N PHE A 171 6.11 5.69 -20.75
CA PHE A 171 6.31 7.02 -21.36
C PHE A 171 5.84 8.16 -20.45
N ILE A 172 5.13 7.86 -19.35
CA ILE A 172 4.70 8.85 -18.36
C ILE A 172 5.89 9.71 -17.85
N ILE A 173 7.12 9.21 -17.96
CA ILE A 173 8.34 9.95 -17.63
C ILE A 173 8.42 11.31 -18.35
N ALA A 174 7.96 11.40 -19.59
CA ALA A 174 7.94 12.64 -20.35
C ALA A 174 6.92 13.63 -19.79
N HIS A 175 5.74 13.13 -19.41
CA HIS A 175 4.70 13.91 -18.74
C HIS A 175 5.19 14.40 -17.38
N ASN A 176 5.76 13.53 -16.55
CA ASN A 176 6.26 13.85 -15.22
C ASN A 176 7.33 14.95 -15.26
N LYS A 177 8.25 14.88 -16.22
CA LYS A 177 9.26 15.92 -16.42
C LYS A 177 8.65 17.26 -16.85
N LYS A 178 7.64 17.25 -17.74
CA LYS A 178 6.95 18.46 -18.23
C LYS A 178 6.11 19.14 -17.15
N THR A 179 5.51 18.38 -16.25
CA THR A 179 4.62 18.87 -15.19
C THR A 179 5.34 19.08 -13.87
N ASN A 180 6.59 18.63 -13.76
CA ASN A 180 7.36 18.52 -12.50
C ASN A 180 6.60 17.69 -11.45
N ASP A 181 5.94 16.64 -11.93
CA ASP A 181 5.22 15.71 -11.08
C ASP A 181 6.15 14.63 -10.53
N ARG A 182 5.93 14.30 -9.27
CA ARG A 182 6.66 13.24 -8.57
C ARG A 182 5.68 12.41 -7.75
N ILE A 183 5.96 11.14 -7.66
CA ILE A 183 5.29 10.20 -6.76
C ILE A 183 6.36 9.45 -5.95
N ASP A 184 6.29 9.56 -4.64
CA ASP A 184 7.20 8.87 -3.73
C ASP A 184 6.48 7.64 -3.17
N VAL A 185 7.11 6.48 -3.32
CA VAL A 185 6.57 5.18 -2.93
C VAL A 185 7.56 4.49 -2.00
N PHE A 186 7.11 4.21 -0.80
CA PHE A 186 7.85 3.50 0.23
C PHE A 186 7.13 2.16 0.47
N SER A 187 7.81 1.08 0.17
CA SER A 187 7.24 -0.27 0.28
C SER A 187 8.00 -1.10 1.30
N LEU A 188 7.28 -1.59 2.30
CA LEU A 188 7.79 -2.54 3.29
C LEU A 188 7.42 -3.99 2.97
N LEU A 189 6.94 -4.27 1.74
CA LEU A 189 6.54 -5.62 1.31
C LEU A 189 7.65 -6.66 1.45
N SER A 190 8.89 -6.31 1.11
CA SER A 190 10.06 -7.18 1.28
C SER A 190 10.51 -7.31 2.73
N TYR A 191 10.12 -6.39 3.59
CA TYR A 191 10.53 -6.35 5.00
C TYR A 191 9.55 -7.04 5.94
N THR A 192 8.44 -7.59 5.45
CA THR A 192 7.42 -8.27 6.28
C THR A 192 8.03 -9.36 7.16
N ASN A 193 9.02 -10.12 6.63
CA ASN A 193 9.69 -11.22 7.32
C ASN A 193 11.15 -10.93 7.69
N ILE A 194 11.66 -9.72 7.41
CA ILE A 194 13.03 -9.33 7.70
C ILE A 194 13.06 -8.55 9.02
N ASN A 195 13.92 -8.98 9.94
CA ASN A 195 14.05 -8.38 11.27
C ASN A 195 15.46 -7.79 11.47
N VAL A 196 15.99 -7.11 10.46
CA VAL A 196 17.30 -6.45 10.52
C VAL A 196 17.08 -4.95 10.38
N LEU A 197 17.58 -4.18 11.33
CA LEU A 197 17.58 -2.73 11.24
C LEU A 197 18.66 -2.29 10.25
N PRO A 198 18.30 -1.68 9.11
CA PRO A 198 19.31 -1.10 8.22
C PRO A 198 20.02 0.04 8.96
N PHE A 199 21.27 0.29 8.59
CA PHE A 199 21.97 1.46 9.09
C PHE A 199 21.19 2.72 8.70
N THR A 200 20.75 3.49 9.69
CA THR A 200 20.00 4.73 9.49
C THR A 200 20.73 5.88 10.18
N ASP A 201 20.62 7.07 9.60
CA ASP A 201 20.94 8.29 10.31
C ASP A 201 20.01 8.45 11.51
N ASP A 202 20.33 9.35 12.42
CA ASP A 202 19.67 9.56 13.72
C ASP A 202 18.20 9.15 13.84
N ILE A 203 17.94 8.12 14.63
CA ILE A 203 16.59 7.72 15.01
C ILE A 203 16.17 8.63 16.17
N PRO A 204 15.03 9.37 16.04
CA PRO A 204 14.55 10.19 17.13
C PRO A 204 14.31 9.36 18.42
N LEU A 205 14.81 9.85 19.54
CA LEU A 205 14.66 9.16 20.83
C LEU A 205 13.19 8.93 21.21
N GLU A 206 12.30 9.82 20.75
CA GLU A 206 10.86 9.73 20.95
C GLU A 206 10.27 8.48 20.27
N VAL A 207 10.77 8.12 19.08
CA VAL A 207 10.36 6.89 18.38
C VAL A 207 10.85 5.67 19.18
N ILE A 208 12.09 5.69 19.62
CA ILE A 208 12.69 4.58 20.37
C ILE A 208 11.92 4.35 21.66
N THR A 209 11.72 5.40 22.46
CA THR A 209 11.05 5.32 23.77
C THR A 209 9.55 5.02 23.67
N PHE A 210 8.91 5.37 22.55
CA PHE A 210 7.53 4.99 22.26
C PHE A 210 7.41 3.48 21.99
N LEU A 211 8.38 2.89 21.31
CA LEU A 211 8.41 1.46 21.00
C LEU A 211 8.91 0.60 22.17
N ASP A 212 9.93 1.09 22.86
CA ASP A 212 10.52 0.43 24.01
C ASP A 212 10.98 1.47 25.05
N PRO A 213 10.19 1.70 26.11
CA PRO A 213 10.50 2.70 27.14
C PRO A 213 11.70 2.33 28.02
N THR A 214 12.27 1.14 27.90
CA THR A 214 13.45 0.72 28.65
C THR A 214 14.75 1.21 28.02
N ILE A 215 14.74 1.59 26.75
CA ILE A 215 15.90 2.08 26.03
C ILE A 215 16.14 3.55 26.38
N GLU A 216 17.36 3.85 26.79
CA GLU A 216 17.84 5.21 27.06
C GLU A 216 18.56 5.82 25.85
N LYS A 217 19.31 5.00 25.10
CA LYS A 217 20.08 5.41 23.91
C LYS A 217 20.14 4.30 22.87
N LEU A 218 19.93 4.66 21.63
CA LEU A 218 20.22 3.83 20.45
C LEU A 218 20.67 4.77 19.33
N CYS A 219 21.94 4.70 18.95
CA CYS A 219 22.46 5.49 17.84
C CYS A 219 23.51 4.71 17.05
N PHE A 220 23.72 5.15 15.82
CA PHE A 220 24.68 4.56 14.89
C PHE A 220 25.83 5.53 14.69
N GLU A 221 27.05 5.07 14.91
CA GLU A 221 28.27 5.82 14.66
C GLU A 221 29.02 5.18 13.49
N LYS A 222 29.35 5.97 12.49
CA LYS A 222 30.15 5.52 11.35
C LYS A 222 31.61 5.86 11.58
N ILE A 223 32.45 4.84 11.75
CA ILE A 223 33.90 4.98 11.90
C ILE A 223 34.56 4.30 10.70
N GLU A 224 35.10 5.12 9.78
CA GLU A 224 35.65 4.65 8.50
C GLU A 224 34.63 3.82 7.70
N ASP A 225 34.90 2.54 7.48
CA ASP A 225 34.01 1.59 6.78
C ASP A 225 33.17 0.72 7.73
N LYS A 226 33.19 0.99 9.04
CA LYS A 226 32.44 0.24 10.05
C LYS A 226 31.34 1.09 10.66
N ALA A 227 30.20 0.47 10.92
CA ALA A 227 29.13 1.05 11.71
C ALA A 227 29.17 0.45 13.11
N LEU A 228 29.33 1.29 14.14
CA LEU A 228 29.15 0.91 15.53
C LEU A 228 27.76 1.30 15.97
N ILE A 229 27.14 0.48 16.81
CA ILE A 229 25.82 0.72 17.35
C ILE A 229 25.95 0.85 18.87
N HIS A 230 25.52 1.99 19.38
CA HIS A 230 25.49 2.30 20.77
C HIS A 230 24.09 2.03 21.33
N LEU A 231 23.93 1.01 22.14
CA LEU A 231 22.69 0.64 22.79
C LEU A 231 22.84 0.75 24.32
N LYS A 232 21.95 1.50 24.95
CA LYS A 232 21.92 1.64 26.41
C LYS A 232 20.50 1.48 26.93
N PHE A 233 20.31 0.59 27.86
CA PHE A 233 19.10 0.46 28.65
C PHE A 233 19.16 1.32 29.90
N LYS A 234 18.00 1.72 30.42
CA LYS A 234 17.92 2.52 31.65
C LYS A 234 18.52 1.77 32.83
N GLY A 235 19.51 2.40 33.48
CA GLY A 235 20.18 1.83 34.63
C GLY A 235 21.24 0.78 34.35
N GLU A 236 21.57 0.53 33.05
CA GLU A 236 22.60 -0.43 32.64
C GLU A 236 23.78 0.28 31.97
N GLU A 237 24.86 -0.44 31.78
CA GLU A 237 26.03 0.04 31.04
C GLU A 237 25.74 0.07 29.55
N GLU A 238 26.44 0.93 28.82
CA GLU A 238 26.31 1.05 27.34
C GLU A 238 26.95 -0.17 26.65
N LEU A 239 26.18 -0.76 25.73
CA LEU A 239 26.64 -1.82 24.84
C LEU A 239 27.11 -1.23 23.52
N ILE A 240 28.25 -1.69 23.02
CA ILE A 240 28.76 -1.31 21.70
C ILE A 240 28.72 -2.56 20.82
N LEU A 241 27.86 -2.53 19.78
CA LEU A 241 27.66 -3.63 18.85
C LEU A 241 28.32 -3.31 17.51
N ASN A 242 28.87 -4.33 16.85
CA ASN A 242 29.61 -4.15 15.60
C ASN A 242 28.76 -4.34 14.35
N ASN A 243 27.52 -4.82 14.54
CA ASN A 243 26.66 -5.09 13.40
C ASN A 243 25.17 -5.07 13.82
N ALA A 244 24.30 -4.67 12.88
CA ALA A 244 22.86 -4.54 13.14
C ALA A 244 22.14 -5.87 13.45
N VAL A 245 22.71 -7.01 13.05
CA VAL A 245 22.16 -8.34 13.35
C VAL A 245 22.23 -8.64 14.84
N GLU A 246 23.25 -8.12 15.54
CA GLU A 246 23.40 -8.29 16.99
C GLU A 246 22.24 -7.65 17.78
N LEU A 247 21.57 -6.63 17.23
CA LEU A 247 20.41 -6.00 17.86
C LEU A 247 19.26 -6.97 18.09
N GLU A 248 19.12 -8.02 17.28
CA GLU A 248 18.07 -9.04 17.48
C GLU A 248 18.21 -9.80 18.82
N GLN A 249 19.39 -9.80 19.42
CA GLN A 249 19.63 -10.43 20.73
C GLN A 249 19.13 -9.59 21.89
N TYR A 250 18.98 -8.28 21.68
CA TYR A 250 18.65 -7.29 22.73
C TYR A 250 17.27 -6.65 22.52
N LEU A 251 16.85 -6.47 21.26
CA LEU A 251 15.60 -5.80 20.92
C LEU A 251 14.54 -6.78 20.43
N SER A 252 13.29 -6.51 20.79
CA SER A 252 12.18 -7.28 20.24
C SER A 252 12.05 -7.05 18.72
N SER A 253 11.49 -8.03 18.00
CA SER A 253 11.19 -7.86 16.58
C SER A 253 10.24 -6.68 16.34
N GLY A 254 9.32 -6.40 17.25
CA GLY A 254 8.43 -5.25 17.20
C GLY A 254 9.18 -3.92 17.33
N THR A 255 10.19 -3.85 18.21
CA THR A 255 11.02 -2.65 18.36
C THR A 255 11.81 -2.38 17.07
N ILE A 256 12.47 -3.39 16.50
CA ILE A 256 13.26 -3.26 15.28
C ILE A 256 12.37 -2.82 14.09
N LYS A 257 11.25 -3.50 13.86
CA LYS A 257 10.30 -3.16 12.79
C LYS A 257 9.64 -1.81 13.01
N GLY A 258 9.35 -1.47 14.27
CA GLY A 258 8.81 -0.18 14.62
C GLY A 258 9.75 0.96 14.25
N ILE A 259 11.02 0.86 14.57
CA ILE A 259 12.04 1.85 14.20
C ILE A 259 12.06 2.06 12.69
N ILE A 260 12.12 0.97 11.90
CA ILE A 260 12.11 1.06 10.42
C ILE A 260 10.84 1.76 9.94
N THR A 261 9.68 1.33 10.43
CA THR A 261 8.38 1.85 10.01
C THR A 261 8.23 3.34 10.33
N PHE A 262 8.50 3.75 11.57
CA PHE A 262 8.35 5.15 12.01
C PHE A 262 9.41 6.09 11.39
N SER A 263 10.61 5.60 11.09
CA SER A 263 11.59 6.37 10.31
C SER A 263 11.06 6.70 8.92
N MET A 264 10.44 5.72 8.23
CA MET A 264 9.82 5.96 6.92
C MET A 264 8.59 6.86 6.99
N VAL A 265 7.82 6.83 8.08
CA VAL A 265 6.63 7.68 8.25
C VAL A 265 6.99 9.16 8.14
N LYS A 266 8.08 9.59 8.75
CA LYS A 266 8.56 10.99 8.67
C LYS A 266 8.79 11.42 7.22
N GLU A 267 9.48 10.61 6.44
CA GLU A 267 9.78 10.91 5.03
C GLU A 267 8.52 10.89 4.17
N VAL A 268 7.65 9.91 4.38
CA VAL A 268 6.38 9.79 3.65
C VAL A 268 5.50 11.00 3.93
N LEU A 269 5.31 11.40 5.19
CA LEU A 269 4.50 12.55 5.57
C LEU A 269 5.06 13.86 5.00
N ALA A 270 6.38 14.01 4.93
CA ALA A 270 7.03 15.17 4.35
C ALA A 270 6.84 15.24 2.82
N SER A 271 6.96 14.10 2.12
CA SER A 271 6.89 14.04 0.65
C SER A 271 5.45 14.03 0.11
N GLY A 272 4.47 13.69 0.92
CA GLY A 272 3.10 13.43 0.45
C GLY A 272 2.99 12.13 -0.34
N GLY A 273 3.87 11.16 -0.08
CA GLY A 273 3.99 9.88 -0.78
C GLY A 273 3.04 8.79 -0.27
N TYR A 274 3.37 7.57 -0.63
CA TYR A 274 2.62 6.35 -0.29
C TYR A 274 3.48 5.42 0.54
N LEU A 275 2.94 4.92 1.66
CA LEU A 275 3.55 3.87 2.47
C LEU A 275 2.74 2.59 2.34
N LEU A 276 3.38 1.52 1.86
CA LEU A 276 2.75 0.20 1.69
C LEU A 276 3.30 -0.77 2.72
N ILE A 277 2.41 -1.35 3.53
CA ILE A 277 2.76 -2.32 4.58
C ILE A 277 1.87 -3.56 4.48
N ASP A 278 2.50 -4.72 4.34
CA ASP A 278 1.79 -6.00 4.40
C ASP A 278 1.73 -6.49 5.85
N GLU A 279 0.55 -6.96 6.28
CA GLU A 279 0.31 -7.42 7.65
C GLU A 279 0.79 -6.41 8.70
N LEU A 280 0.16 -5.22 8.71
CA LEU A 280 0.56 -4.08 9.54
C LEU A 280 0.65 -4.43 11.04
N GLU A 281 -0.19 -5.35 11.51
CA GLU A 281 -0.19 -5.86 12.88
C GLU A 281 0.99 -6.80 13.18
N ASN A 282 1.72 -7.25 12.19
CA ASN A 282 2.78 -8.25 12.41
C ASN A 282 3.90 -7.67 13.27
N HIS A 283 4.09 -8.25 14.45
CA HIS A 283 5.04 -7.84 15.49
C HIS A 283 4.67 -6.57 16.30
N PHE A 284 3.54 -5.88 16.00
CA PHE A 284 3.10 -4.72 16.75
C PHE A 284 1.92 -5.04 17.68
N ASN A 285 1.89 -4.41 18.84
CA ASN A 285 0.66 -4.36 19.59
C ASN A 285 -0.35 -3.42 18.91
N LYS A 286 -1.63 -3.57 19.25
CA LYS A 286 -2.72 -2.82 18.63
C LYS A 286 -2.51 -1.29 18.74
N GLU A 287 -2.03 -0.80 19.87
CA GLU A 287 -1.88 0.66 20.09
C GLU A 287 -0.83 1.28 19.17
N ILE A 288 0.25 0.57 18.87
CA ILE A 288 1.27 1.02 17.92
C ILE A 288 0.67 1.12 16.51
N VAL A 289 -0.10 0.10 16.09
CA VAL A 289 -0.78 0.10 14.79
C VAL A 289 -1.77 1.25 14.68
N VAL A 290 -2.61 1.44 15.71
CA VAL A 290 -3.60 2.52 15.75
C VAL A 290 -2.93 3.89 15.72
N THR A 291 -1.83 4.06 16.46
CA THR A 291 -1.06 5.32 16.45
C THR A 291 -0.51 5.62 15.06
N LEU A 292 0.03 4.60 14.37
CA LEU A 292 0.51 4.75 13.00
C LEU A 292 -0.62 5.18 12.05
N MET A 293 -1.78 4.53 12.12
CA MET A 293 -2.95 4.90 11.31
C MET A 293 -3.39 6.34 11.58
N ARG A 294 -3.45 6.74 12.85
CA ARG A 294 -3.85 8.10 13.27
C ARG A 294 -2.91 9.17 12.74
N PHE A 295 -1.60 8.91 12.63
CA PHE A 295 -0.65 9.87 12.05
C PHE A 295 -0.99 10.20 10.59
N PHE A 296 -1.43 9.22 9.81
CA PHE A 296 -1.88 9.48 8.44
C PHE A 296 -3.27 10.11 8.38
N MET A 297 -4.17 9.80 9.31
CA MET A 297 -5.53 10.32 9.37
C MET A 297 -5.66 11.66 10.12
N ASP A 298 -4.57 12.24 10.56
CA ASP A 298 -4.55 13.57 11.19
C ASP A 298 -4.12 14.63 10.18
N SER A 299 -5.06 15.47 9.74
CA SER A 299 -4.77 16.53 8.76
C SER A 299 -3.82 17.61 9.29
N SER A 300 -3.66 17.76 10.60
CA SER A 300 -2.71 18.68 11.21
C SER A 300 -1.26 18.20 11.03
N LEU A 301 -1.06 16.89 11.03
CA LEU A 301 0.22 16.23 10.82
C LEU A 301 0.45 15.91 9.33
N ASN A 302 -0.54 15.32 8.67
CA ASN A 302 -0.47 14.88 7.27
C ASN A 302 -0.88 15.99 6.29
N LYS A 303 -0.19 17.10 6.31
CA LYS A 303 -0.50 18.28 5.47
C LYS A 303 -0.28 18.04 3.98
N SER A 304 0.62 17.14 3.63
CA SER A 304 0.98 16.82 2.24
C SER A 304 0.09 15.74 1.62
N GLY A 305 -0.86 15.17 2.37
CA GLY A 305 -1.80 14.15 1.90
C GLY A 305 -1.13 12.82 1.56
N SER A 306 -0.22 12.37 2.41
CA SER A 306 0.38 11.04 2.33
C SER A 306 -0.66 9.96 2.57
N THR A 307 -0.46 8.79 1.98
CA THR A 307 -1.41 7.69 2.10
C THR A 307 -0.74 6.42 2.62
N LEU A 308 -1.25 5.90 3.73
CA LEU A 308 -0.93 4.57 4.23
C LEU A 308 -1.84 3.54 3.54
N ILE A 309 -1.25 2.55 2.89
CA ILE A 309 -1.96 1.43 2.27
C ILE A 309 -1.46 0.15 2.92
N PHE A 310 -2.34 -0.58 3.58
CA PHE A 310 -1.90 -1.73 4.36
C PHE A 310 -2.89 -2.89 4.29
N THR A 311 -2.36 -4.08 4.58
CA THR A 311 -3.18 -5.27 4.79
C THR A 311 -3.23 -5.60 6.28
N THR A 312 -4.31 -6.25 6.70
CA THR A 312 -4.50 -6.67 8.08
C THR A 312 -5.37 -7.92 8.19
N HIS A 313 -5.22 -8.63 9.30
CA HIS A 313 -6.13 -9.68 9.77
C HIS A 313 -6.97 -9.21 10.96
N TYR A 314 -6.64 -8.07 11.57
CA TYR A 314 -7.32 -7.56 12.76
C TYR A 314 -8.53 -6.72 12.37
N SER A 315 -9.72 -7.33 12.51
CA SER A 315 -10.99 -6.65 12.23
C SER A 315 -11.21 -5.43 13.13
N GLU A 316 -10.65 -5.44 14.34
CA GLU A 316 -10.75 -4.35 15.31
C GLU A 316 -10.13 -3.05 14.82
N LEU A 317 -9.15 -3.12 13.90
CA LEU A 317 -8.56 -1.92 13.27
C LEU A 317 -9.55 -1.21 12.35
N LEU A 318 -10.58 -1.91 11.85
CA LEU A 318 -11.60 -1.31 11.01
C LEU A 318 -12.49 -0.33 11.77
N ASP A 319 -12.57 -0.48 13.10
CA ASP A 319 -13.37 0.40 13.96
C ASP A 319 -12.72 1.77 14.17
N GLU A 320 -11.42 1.93 13.82
CA GLU A 320 -10.75 3.23 13.78
C GLU A 320 -11.21 4.13 12.61
N TYR A 321 -11.91 3.56 11.64
CA TYR A 321 -12.47 4.29 10.52
C TYR A 321 -13.91 4.71 10.80
N ASP A 322 -14.23 6.00 10.64
CA ASP A 322 -15.61 6.47 10.65
C ASP A 322 -16.35 6.09 9.35
N ARG A 323 -15.60 5.87 8.27
CA ARG A 323 -16.09 5.64 6.91
C ARG A 323 -15.83 4.22 6.44
N ASN A 324 -16.73 3.70 5.60
CA ASN A 324 -16.61 2.38 5.00
C ASN A 324 -15.81 2.40 3.68
N ASP A 325 -15.73 3.54 3.01
CA ASP A 325 -15.19 3.64 1.64
C ASP A 325 -13.64 3.66 1.55
N ALA A 326 -12.94 3.61 2.70
CA ALA A 326 -11.50 3.41 2.79
C ALA A 326 -11.08 1.95 3.06
N ILE A 327 -12.05 1.03 3.15
CA ILE A 327 -11.84 -0.36 3.54
C ILE A 327 -12.22 -1.29 2.40
N TYR A 328 -11.38 -2.29 2.14
CA TYR A 328 -11.59 -3.32 1.13
C TYR A 328 -11.59 -4.71 1.76
N ILE A 329 -12.62 -5.49 1.45
CA ILE A 329 -12.69 -6.92 1.82
C ILE A 329 -12.08 -7.75 0.70
N VAL A 330 -10.98 -8.44 1.01
CA VAL A 330 -10.26 -9.27 0.04
C VAL A 330 -10.68 -10.73 0.20
N ARG A 331 -11.08 -11.37 -0.90
CA ARG A 331 -11.53 -12.76 -0.95
C ARG A 331 -10.86 -13.50 -2.10
N ASN A 332 -10.70 -14.82 -1.93
CA ASN A 332 -10.24 -15.72 -2.98
C ASN A 332 -11.16 -16.93 -3.06
N ARG A 333 -12.22 -16.84 -3.84
CA ARG A 333 -13.18 -17.96 -4.07
C ARG A 333 -12.95 -18.62 -5.43
N ASN A 334 -12.95 -17.84 -6.50
CA ASN A 334 -12.67 -18.27 -7.88
C ASN A 334 -11.72 -17.29 -8.54
N GLY A 335 -10.67 -16.88 -7.83
CA GLY A 335 -9.77 -15.77 -8.12
C GLY A 335 -9.91 -14.67 -7.08
N ILE A 336 -8.86 -13.86 -6.97
CA ILE A 336 -8.77 -12.79 -5.97
C ILE A 336 -9.72 -11.65 -6.36
N THR A 337 -10.47 -11.16 -5.38
CA THR A 337 -11.31 -9.96 -5.50
C THR A 337 -11.06 -9.04 -4.31
N ALA A 338 -11.17 -7.73 -4.51
CA ALA A 338 -11.17 -6.74 -3.43
C ALA A 338 -12.41 -5.85 -3.60
N GLU A 339 -13.34 -5.97 -2.67
CA GLU A 339 -14.61 -5.25 -2.71
C GLU A 339 -14.64 -4.15 -1.66
N ASN A 340 -14.98 -2.93 -2.09
CA ASN A 340 -15.08 -1.80 -1.18
C ASN A 340 -16.22 -2.00 -0.17
N LEU A 341 -15.91 -1.83 1.12
CA LEU A 341 -16.87 -2.10 2.20
C LEU A 341 -18.12 -1.22 2.10
N SER A 342 -18.04 -0.01 1.55
CA SER A 342 -19.20 0.87 1.35
C SER A 342 -20.23 0.33 0.36
N TYR A 343 -19.87 -0.64 -0.47
CA TYR A 343 -20.85 -1.31 -1.34
C TYR A 343 -21.67 -2.35 -0.60
N ILE A 344 -21.13 -2.92 0.47
CA ILE A 344 -21.75 -3.94 1.30
C ILE A 344 -22.48 -3.27 2.49
N LEU A 345 -21.76 -2.45 3.25
CA LEU A 345 -22.29 -1.69 4.39
C LEU A 345 -22.60 -0.26 3.98
N LYS A 346 -23.89 0.06 3.81
CA LYS A 346 -24.33 1.41 3.42
C LYS A 346 -24.26 2.42 4.59
N ARG A 347 -24.30 1.94 5.83
CA ARG A 347 -24.29 2.72 7.05
C ARG A 347 -22.91 2.68 7.69
N ASN A 348 -22.42 3.83 8.12
CA ASN A 348 -21.09 3.95 8.75
C ASN A 348 -21.14 3.68 10.27
N ASP A 349 -22.33 3.73 10.89
CA ASP A 349 -22.55 3.54 12.33
C ASP A 349 -22.56 2.05 12.75
N ILE A 350 -22.52 1.12 11.80
CA ILE A 350 -22.36 -0.31 12.09
C ILE A 350 -20.91 -0.56 12.48
N LYS A 351 -20.72 -1.23 13.63
CA LYS A 351 -19.39 -1.65 14.08
C LYS A 351 -18.79 -2.67 13.08
N LYS A 352 -17.71 -2.28 12.46
CA LYS A 352 -17.14 -2.98 11.30
C LYS A 352 -16.52 -4.31 11.69
N SER A 353 -15.89 -4.35 12.88
CA SER A 353 -15.32 -5.58 13.42
C SER A 353 -16.40 -6.64 13.64
N ASP A 354 -17.57 -6.27 14.20
CA ASP A 354 -18.67 -7.20 14.43
C ASP A 354 -19.27 -7.71 13.11
N ALA A 355 -19.43 -6.82 12.12
CA ALA A 355 -19.89 -7.21 10.78
C ALA A 355 -18.92 -8.19 10.10
N TYR A 356 -17.61 -8.01 10.29
CA TYR A 356 -16.57 -8.90 9.77
C TYR A 356 -16.59 -10.26 10.48
N GLN A 357 -16.60 -10.28 11.82
CA GLN A 357 -16.49 -11.49 12.64
C GLN A 357 -17.76 -12.35 12.61
N SER A 358 -18.94 -11.73 12.47
CA SER A 358 -20.22 -12.46 12.37
C SER A 358 -20.38 -13.28 11.09
N GLY A 359 -19.48 -13.12 10.11
CA GLY A 359 -19.60 -13.73 8.80
C GLY A 359 -20.61 -13.03 7.87
N PHE A 360 -21.20 -11.91 8.31
CA PHE A 360 -22.12 -11.11 7.49
C PHE A 360 -21.51 -10.70 6.15
N LEU A 361 -20.19 -10.41 6.16
CA LEU A 361 -19.46 -9.99 4.96
C LEU A 361 -19.07 -11.17 4.06
N GLU A 362 -19.51 -12.38 4.34
CA GLU A 362 -19.22 -13.63 3.62
C GLU A 362 -17.73 -13.85 3.28
N GLY A 363 -17.23 -15.05 3.56
CA GLY A 363 -15.84 -15.46 3.27
C GLY A 363 -14.79 -14.76 4.15
N THR A 364 -15.21 -14.19 5.29
CA THR A 364 -14.34 -13.56 6.30
C THR A 364 -14.00 -14.53 7.45
N THR A 365 -14.59 -15.72 7.46
CA THR A 365 -14.33 -16.77 8.44
C THR A 365 -13.97 -18.08 7.74
N PRO A 366 -13.15 -18.97 8.36
CA PRO A 366 -12.90 -20.29 7.82
C PRO A 366 -14.21 -21.09 7.67
N ALA A 367 -14.30 -21.90 6.62
CA ALA A 367 -15.49 -22.71 6.38
C ALA A 367 -15.71 -23.71 7.54
N TYR A 368 -16.91 -23.73 8.12
CA TYR A 368 -17.28 -24.63 9.21
C TYR A 368 -17.02 -26.11 8.88
N GLU A 369 -17.28 -26.51 7.64
CA GLU A 369 -16.99 -27.88 7.17
C GLU A 369 -15.51 -28.24 7.25
N ALA A 370 -14.58 -27.27 6.95
CA ALA A 370 -13.15 -27.50 7.05
C ALA A 370 -12.74 -27.70 8.52
N TYR A 371 -13.30 -26.93 9.44
CA TYR A 371 -13.11 -27.13 10.88
C TYR A 371 -13.58 -28.49 11.33
N MET A 372 -14.78 -28.93 10.91
CA MET A 372 -15.34 -30.25 11.31
C MET A 372 -14.51 -31.42 10.77
N ARG A 373 -13.99 -31.31 9.53
CA ARG A 373 -13.08 -32.31 8.95
C ARG A 373 -11.76 -32.39 9.72
N LEU A 374 -11.15 -31.24 10.04
CA LEU A 374 -9.93 -31.18 10.85
C LEU A 374 -10.14 -31.83 12.23
N LYS A 375 -11.22 -31.46 12.94
CA LYS A 375 -11.56 -32.00 14.26
C LYS A 375 -11.75 -33.53 14.21
N LYS A 376 -12.43 -34.02 13.17
CA LYS A 376 -12.65 -35.48 12.98
C LYS A 376 -11.33 -36.22 12.76
N ASN A 377 -10.44 -35.68 11.92
CA ASN A 377 -9.14 -36.29 11.66
C ASN A 377 -8.24 -36.29 12.89
N LEU A 378 -8.17 -35.18 13.64
CA LEU A 378 -7.42 -35.12 14.90
C LEU A 378 -7.95 -36.13 15.93
N ALA A 379 -9.28 -36.23 16.09
CA ALA A 379 -9.88 -37.18 17.00
C ALA A 379 -9.63 -38.66 16.61
N ALA A 380 -9.46 -38.93 15.31
CA ALA A 380 -9.11 -40.28 14.82
C ALA A 380 -7.62 -40.61 15.03
N SER A 381 -6.74 -39.66 14.95
CA SER A 381 -5.29 -39.82 15.13
C SER A 381 -4.82 -39.87 16.58
N LEU A 382 -5.71 -39.54 17.53
CA LEU A 382 -5.44 -39.56 18.99
C LEU A 382 -5.99 -40.82 19.66
N LYS A 383 -6.63 -41.72 18.89
CA LYS A 383 -7.05 -43.03 19.32
C LYS A 383 -6.02 -44.08 18.94
#